data_04582624ffc7b99234588234c30e118f
#
_entry.id   04582624ffc7b99234588234c30e118f
#
_cell.length_a   1.000
_cell.length_b   1.000
_cell.length_c   1.000
_cell.angle_alpha   90.00
_cell.angle_beta   90.00
_cell.angle_gamma   90.00
#
_symmetry.space_group_name_H-M   'P 1'
#
loop_
_entity.id
_entity.type
_entity.pdbx_description
1 polymer ?
#
loop_
_entity_poly.entity_id
_entity_poly.type
_entity_poly.pdbx_seq_one_letter_code
_entity_poly.pdbx_strand_id
1 'polypeptide(L)'
;LGHLIEMCEGAGISAEIEYSQVPLMDTVKELSAKFIYADNTMRNWKSYESKVAGIGSESLLTLCDPQTSGGLLIAVAANSENEFKSLATQNGLELQSIGKFISKADKIIFIK
;
A
#
# COMPACT_ATOMS: atom_id res chain seq x y z
N LEU A 1 -0.79 -4.94 1.35
CA LEU A 1 -0.45 -4.58 2.75
C LEU A 1 0.59 -5.48 3.38
N GLY A 2 0.55 -6.79 3.15
CA GLY A 2 1.46 -7.74 3.82
C GLY A 2 2.93 -7.33 3.73
N HIS A 3 3.44 -7.08 2.53
CA HIS A 3 4.85 -6.68 2.32
C HIS A 3 5.20 -5.33 2.98
N LEU A 4 4.26 -4.37 3.00
CA LEU A 4 4.50 -3.11 3.70
C LEU A 4 4.61 -3.31 5.22
N ILE A 5 3.79 -4.20 5.77
CA ILE A 5 3.86 -4.58 7.19
C ILE A 5 5.21 -5.22 7.50
N GLU A 6 5.67 -6.16 6.67
CA GLU A 6 6.98 -6.80 6.84
C GLU A 6 8.13 -5.78 6.78
N MET A 7 8.08 -4.83 5.84
CA MET A 7 9.05 -3.73 5.76
C MET A 7 9.07 -2.89 7.05
N CYS A 8 7.89 -2.51 7.55
CA CYS A 8 7.76 -1.70 8.77
C CYS A 8 8.23 -2.46 10.01
N GLU A 9 7.86 -3.74 10.16
CA GLU A 9 8.27 -4.58 11.29
C GLU A 9 9.78 -4.79 11.28
N GLY A 10 10.35 -5.08 10.12
CA GLY A 10 11.80 -5.25 9.97
C GLY A 10 12.59 -4.00 10.29
N ALA A 11 12.04 -2.82 10.02
CA ALA A 11 12.66 -1.52 10.32
C ALA A 11 12.29 -0.96 11.71
N GLY A 12 11.33 -1.56 12.42
CA GLY A 12 10.85 -1.08 13.72
C GLY A 12 10.09 0.25 13.67
N ILE A 13 9.37 0.50 12.58
CA ILE A 13 8.61 1.74 12.30
C ILE A 13 7.15 1.43 11.94
N SER A 14 6.36 2.47 11.71
CA SER A 14 5.01 2.40 11.17
C SER A 14 4.90 3.18 9.85
N ALA A 15 3.78 3.06 9.13
CA ALA A 15 3.53 3.81 7.91
C ALA A 15 2.11 4.38 7.86
N GLU A 16 1.96 5.53 7.23
CA GLU A 16 0.70 6.12 6.79
C GLU A 16 0.57 5.97 5.27
N ILE A 17 -0.58 5.51 4.81
CA ILE A 17 -0.91 5.33 3.39
C ILE A 17 -2.08 6.23 3.04
N GLU A 18 -1.90 7.08 2.05
CA GLU A 18 -2.97 7.84 1.42
C GLU A 18 -3.64 6.96 0.35
N TYR A 19 -4.76 6.34 0.69
CA TYR A 19 -5.42 5.37 -0.20
C TYR A 19 -5.74 5.95 -1.57
N SER A 20 -6.15 7.21 -1.62
CA SER A 20 -6.44 7.91 -2.87
C SER A 20 -5.25 8.04 -3.83
N GLN A 21 -4.02 7.88 -3.32
CA GLN A 21 -2.78 7.94 -4.11
C GLN A 21 -2.30 6.56 -4.57
N VAL A 22 -2.91 5.49 -4.09
CA VAL A 22 -2.54 4.13 -4.51
C VAL A 22 -3.01 3.90 -5.95
N PRO A 23 -2.10 3.61 -6.89
CA PRO A 23 -2.49 3.34 -8.26
C PRO A 23 -3.26 2.01 -8.35
N LEU A 24 -4.45 2.06 -8.91
CA LEU A 24 -5.29 0.89 -9.16
C LEU A 24 -5.43 0.68 -10.66
N MET A 25 -5.53 -0.58 -11.07
CA MET A 25 -5.88 -0.92 -12.47
C MET A 25 -7.29 -0.41 -12.79
N ASP A 26 -7.54 -0.01 -14.04
CA ASP A 26 -8.74 0.72 -14.46
C ASP A 26 -10.07 0.06 -14.04
N THR A 27 -10.15 -1.26 -14.09
CA THR A 27 -11.39 -2.00 -13.77
C THR A 27 -11.54 -2.38 -12.29
N VAL A 28 -10.51 -2.16 -11.46
CA VAL A 28 -10.53 -2.63 -10.06
C VAL A 28 -11.64 -1.97 -9.26
N LYS A 29 -11.84 -0.67 -9.42
CA LYS A 29 -12.92 0.06 -8.71
C LYS A 29 -14.32 -0.48 -9.05
N GLU A 30 -14.56 -0.78 -10.33
CA GLU A 30 -15.85 -1.34 -10.76
C GLU A 30 -16.09 -2.73 -10.22
N LEU A 31 -15.04 -3.57 -10.19
CA LEU A 31 -15.13 -4.93 -9.68
C LEU A 31 -15.34 -4.95 -8.17
N SER A 32 -14.56 -4.17 -7.42
CA SER A 32 -14.71 -4.07 -5.96
C SER A 32 -16.05 -3.49 -5.55
N ALA A 33 -16.59 -2.51 -6.28
CA ALA A 33 -17.94 -1.99 -6.04
C ALA A 33 -19.05 -3.03 -6.23
N LYS A 34 -18.81 -4.05 -7.05
CA LYS A 34 -19.69 -5.21 -7.25
C LYS A 34 -19.36 -6.38 -6.31
N PHE A 35 -18.47 -6.19 -5.34
CA PHE A 35 -17.95 -7.23 -4.45
C PHE A 35 -17.29 -8.41 -5.19
N ILE A 36 -16.70 -8.13 -6.35
CA ILE A 36 -15.90 -9.09 -7.11
C ILE A 36 -14.45 -8.91 -6.71
N TYR A 37 -13.91 -9.86 -5.98
CA TYR A 37 -12.54 -9.87 -5.45
C TYR A 37 -12.01 -11.30 -5.33
N ALA A 38 -10.71 -11.45 -5.18
CA ALA A 38 -10.08 -12.77 -5.09
C ALA A 38 -10.37 -13.46 -3.75
N ASP A 39 -10.55 -14.76 -3.76
CA ASP A 39 -10.91 -15.55 -2.55
C ASP A 39 -9.96 -15.34 -1.37
N ASN A 40 -8.68 -15.17 -1.62
CA ASN A 40 -7.70 -15.01 -0.56
C ASN A 40 -7.66 -13.61 0.07
N THR A 41 -8.37 -12.62 -0.47
CA THR A 41 -8.42 -11.24 0.06
C THR A 41 -8.79 -11.23 1.55
N MET A 42 -9.83 -11.96 1.92
CA MET A 42 -10.29 -12.01 3.32
C MET A 42 -9.33 -12.79 4.23
N ARG A 43 -8.63 -13.79 3.70
CA ARG A 43 -7.59 -14.51 4.45
C ARG A 43 -6.37 -13.62 4.71
N ASN A 44 -5.97 -12.87 3.69
CA ASN A 44 -4.90 -11.88 3.82
C ASN A 44 -5.27 -10.86 4.90
N TRP A 45 -6.47 -10.27 4.82
CA TRP A 45 -6.93 -9.33 5.84
C TRP A 45 -6.85 -9.93 7.25
N LYS A 46 -7.40 -11.11 7.46
CA LYS A 46 -7.38 -11.78 8.76
C LYS A 46 -5.98 -11.99 9.34
N SER A 47 -4.97 -12.10 8.47
CA SER A 47 -3.58 -12.34 8.91
C SER A 47 -2.97 -11.12 9.58
N TYR A 48 -3.45 -9.92 9.26
CA TYR A 48 -2.84 -8.66 9.73
C TYR A 48 -3.83 -7.57 10.14
N GLU A 49 -5.12 -7.87 10.28
CA GLU A 49 -6.14 -6.91 10.71
C GLU A 49 -5.80 -6.20 12.02
N SER A 50 -5.18 -6.90 12.96
CA SER A 50 -4.75 -6.33 14.24
C SER A 50 -3.65 -5.27 14.11
N LYS A 51 -2.93 -5.24 12.98
CA LYS A 51 -1.78 -4.36 12.70
C LYS A 51 -2.17 -3.11 11.92
N VAL A 52 -3.39 -3.03 11.41
CA VAL A 52 -3.85 -1.97 10.50
C VAL A 52 -4.96 -1.15 11.15
N ALA A 53 -4.96 0.16 10.91
CA ALA A 53 -6.03 1.08 11.29
C ALA A 53 -6.52 1.89 10.08
N GLY A 54 -7.76 2.39 10.14
CA GLY A 54 -8.33 3.29 9.13
C GLY A 54 -8.79 2.62 7.84
N ILE A 55 -8.73 1.29 7.72
CA ILE A 55 -9.15 0.60 6.50
C ILE A 55 -10.68 0.61 6.36
N GLY A 56 -11.16 1.01 5.19
CA GLY A 56 -12.57 0.92 4.78
C GLY A 56 -12.84 -0.31 3.91
N SER A 57 -14.10 -0.52 3.54
CA SER A 57 -14.48 -1.69 2.72
C SER A 57 -13.79 -1.72 1.36
N GLU A 58 -13.72 -0.58 0.66
CA GLU A 58 -13.07 -0.49 -0.64
C GLU A 58 -11.56 -0.72 -0.53
N SER A 59 -10.90 -0.01 0.39
CA SER A 59 -9.46 -0.17 0.60
C SER A 59 -9.08 -1.57 1.09
N LEU A 60 -9.96 -2.25 1.83
CA LEU A 60 -9.74 -3.63 2.20
C LEU A 60 -9.71 -4.55 0.98
N LEU A 61 -10.69 -4.44 0.10
CA LEU A 61 -10.81 -5.30 -1.08
C LEU A 61 -9.64 -5.12 -2.05
N THR A 62 -9.10 -3.91 -2.15
CA THR A 62 -8.02 -3.57 -3.09
C THR A 62 -6.62 -3.75 -2.50
N LEU A 63 -6.39 -3.37 -1.23
CA LEU A 63 -5.07 -3.45 -0.61
C LEU A 63 -4.73 -4.83 -0.05
N CYS A 64 -5.73 -5.70 0.12
CA CYS A 64 -5.55 -7.06 0.64
C CYS A 64 -5.63 -8.13 -0.45
N ASP A 65 -5.74 -7.75 -1.73
CA ASP A 65 -5.82 -8.73 -2.80
C ASP A 65 -4.53 -9.58 -2.89
N PRO A 66 -4.64 -10.87 -3.20
CA PRO A 66 -3.49 -11.73 -3.36
C PRO A 66 -2.83 -11.49 -4.71
N GLN A 67 -1.59 -11.04 -4.70
CA GLN A 67 -0.82 -10.80 -5.92
C GLN A 67 0.42 -11.71 -5.96
N THR A 68 0.52 -12.53 -6.99
CA THR A 68 1.70 -13.34 -7.26
C THR A 68 2.81 -12.52 -7.94
N SER A 69 2.42 -11.58 -8.80
CA SER A 69 3.32 -10.71 -9.55
C SER A 69 2.72 -9.30 -9.59
N GLY A 70 2.94 -8.53 -8.54
CA GLY A 70 2.57 -7.13 -8.43
C GLY A 70 3.72 -6.20 -8.85
N GLY A 71 3.52 -4.90 -8.69
CA GLY A 71 4.56 -3.89 -8.84
C GLY A 71 5.54 -3.88 -7.67
N LEU A 72 6.47 -2.94 -7.70
CA LEU A 72 7.41 -2.72 -6.61
C LEU A 72 6.84 -1.73 -5.60
N LEU A 73 7.07 -2.01 -4.33
CA LEU A 73 6.92 -1.07 -3.24
C LEU A 73 8.31 -0.55 -2.87
N ILE A 74 8.56 0.73 -3.03
CA ILE A 74 9.88 1.33 -2.90
C ILE A 74 9.89 2.32 -1.74
N ALA A 75 10.79 2.09 -0.78
CA ALA A 75 11.08 3.04 0.28
C ALA A 75 12.17 4.01 -0.19
N VAL A 76 11.88 5.30 -0.15
CA VAL A 76 12.81 6.36 -0.57
C VAL A 76 13.07 7.30 0.60
N ALA A 77 14.33 7.63 0.84
CA ALA A 77 14.67 8.62 1.85
C ALA A 77 14.11 10.00 1.45
N ALA A 78 13.58 10.75 2.42
CA ALA A 78 12.91 12.02 2.15
C ALA A 78 13.78 13.03 1.39
N ASN A 79 15.09 13.06 1.67
CA ASN A 79 16.05 13.92 0.98
C ASN A 79 16.38 13.46 -0.46
N SER A 80 16.01 12.26 -0.85
CA SER A 80 16.25 11.68 -2.18
C SER A 80 14.97 11.56 -3.02
N GLU A 81 13.82 11.99 -2.52
CA GLU A 81 12.53 11.85 -3.21
C GLU A 81 12.54 12.55 -4.58
N ASN A 82 13.03 13.78 -4.65
CA ASN A 82 13.06 14.54 -5.91
C ASN A 82 14.00 13.91 -6.94
N GLU A 83 15.15 13.42 -6.51
CA GLU A 83 16.11 12.74 -7.38
C GLU A 83 15.51 11.45 -7.93
N PHE A 84 14.86 10.65 -7.05
CA PHE A 84 14.18 9.43 -7.45
C PHE A 84 13.06 9.68 -8.46
N LYS A 85 12.19 10.69 -8.22
CA LYS A 85 11.13 11.07 -9.16
C LYS A 85 11.70 11.51 -10.52
N SER A 86 12.76 12.31 -10.51
CA SER A 86 13.42 12.75 -11.75
C SER A 86 13.97 11.56 -12.54
N LEU A 87 14.62 10.61 -11.87
CA LEU A 87 15.12 9.40 -12.49
C LEU A 87 13.98 8.55 -13.07
N ALA A 88 12.88 8.40 -12.35
CA ALA A 88 11.69 7.67 -12.81
C ALA A 88 11.14 8.31 -14.10
N THR A 89 10.92 9.64 -14.10
CA THR A 89 10.43 10.38 -15.27
C THR A 89 11.35 10.25 -16.47
N GLN A 90 12.68 10.31 -16.28
CA GLN A 90 13.66 10.08 -17.36
C GLN A 90 13.55 8.69 -17.98
N ASN A 91 13.03 7.71 -17.23
CA ASN A 91 12.78 6.35 -17.71
C ASN A 91 11.31 6.11 -18.11
N GLY A 92 10.53 7.17 -18.29
CA GLY A 92 9.12 7.08 -18.73
C GLY A 92 8.14 6.62 -17.65
N LEU A 93 8.51 6.72 -16.37
CA LEU A 93 7.65 6.33 -15.23
C LEU A 93 7.18 7.59 -14.49
N GLU A 94 5.87 7.79 -14.46
CA GLU A 94 5.22 8.83 -13.65
C GLU A 94 4.88 8.24 -12.28
N LEU A 95 5.74 8.48 -11.29
CA LEU A 95 5.58 7.95 -9.94
C LEU A 95 5.20 9.05 -8.94
N GLN A 96 4.30 8.71 -8.01
CA GLN A 96 3.94 9.55 -6.89
C GLN A 96 4.07 8.80 -5.57
N SER A 97 4.25 9.54 -4.48
CA SER A 97 4.25 8.97 -3.15
C SER A 97 2.85 8.50 -2.79
N ILE A 98 2.72 7.27 -2.31
CA ILE A 98 1.46 6.71 -1.80
C ILE A 98 1.36 6.80 -0.27
N GLY A 99 2.38 7.31 0.40
CA GLY A 99 2.43 7.41 1.85
C GLY A 99 3.80 7.75 2.38
N LYS A 100 3.97 7.62 3.67
CA LYS A 100 5.23 7.90 4.37
C LYS A 100 5.44 6.95 5.55
N PHE A 101 6.69 6.71 5.89
CA PHE A 101 7.05 6.07 7.14
C PHE A 101 6.99 7.07 8.30
N ILE A 102 6.58 6.59 9.45
CA ILE A 102 6.50 7.35 10.70
C ILE A 102 7.18 6.57 11.83
N SER A 103 7.45 7.23 12.94
CA SER A 103 7.91 6.55 14.15
C SER A 103 6.94 5.45 14.55
N LYS A 104 7.47 4.39 15.17
CA LYS A 104 6.67 3.26 15.63
C LYS A 104 5.48 3.72 16.47
N ALA A 105 4.29 3.27 16.10
CA ALA A 105 3.03 3.57 16.76
C ALA A 105 2.34 2.27 17.25
N ASP A 106 1.12 2.40 17.79
CA ASP A 106 0.29 1.27 18.26
C ASP A 106 -0.17 0.34 17.14
N LYS A 107 -0.31 0.88 15.93
CA LYS A 107 -0.53 0.11 14.69
C LYS A 107 0.67 0.24 13.77
N ILE A 108 0.84 -0.78 12.94
CA ILE A 108 1.93 -0.79 11.95
C ILE A 108 1.57 0.07 10.75
N ILE A 109 0.32 -0.02 10.28
CA ILE A 109 -0.17 0.73 9.10
C ILE A 109 -1.41 1.53 9.47
N PHE A 110 -1.46 2.78 8.99
CA PHE A 110 -2.62 3.66 9.04
C PHE A 110 -3.06 3.99 7.62
N ILE A 111 -4.30 3.64 7.27
CA ILE A 111 -4.91 4.00 5.98
C ILE A 111 -5.72 5.29 6.16
N LYS A 112 -5.51 6.25 5.25
CA LYS A 112 -6.16 7.56 5.22
C LYS A 112 -6.86 7.79 3.88
#